data_39f5f44969c6ebbaa202aec1dd5c71c6
#
_entry.id   39f5f44969c6ebbaa202aec1dd5c71c6
#
_cell.length_a   1.000
_cell.length_b   1.000
_cell.length_c   1.000
_cell.angle_alpha   90.00
_cell.angle_beta   90.00
_cell.angle_gamma   90.00
#
_symmetry.space_group_name_H-M   'P 1'
#
loop_
_entity.id
_entity.type
_entity.pdbx_description
1 polymer ?
#
loop_
_entity_poly.entity_id
_entity_poly.type
_entity_poly.pdbx_seq_one_letter_code
_entity_poly.pdbx_strand_id
1 'polypeptide(L)'
;MLLEKFTQLIELSQNKINLQRYATNLQGFQSRQEQIKQAVAGTIPLVQSLRAFRQRGIANFALTQKADELLKFIANVEAEFKADPEWIIDNENFNKINFNFRIEQLQKALEDQMSQAWRRYRNQNRPRTNNEILNLLDKVSAFKHTVQQIRTLDLQIRESNSIPESSEDFEKVDRLIEQLKQCWDGLNADEVPEAVLRFLRVAANEGATLGLLTPEVKDWLAKHGLIDSLRIRLT
;
A
#
# COMPACT_ATOMS: atom_id res chain seq x y z
N MET A 1 11.86 60.90 34.12
CA MET A 1 10.41 61.14 33.90
C MET A 1 10.06 61.60 32.49
N LEU A 2 10.61 62.71 31.93
CA LEU A 2 10.26 63.20 30.59
C LEU A 2 10.84 62.25 29.49
N LEU A 3 12.09 61.88 29.63
CA LEU A 3 12.81 60.99 28.72
C LEU A 3 12.16 59.60 28.63
N GLU A 4 11.76 59.02 29.75
CA GLU A 4 11.06 57.74 29.83
C GLU A 4 9.71 57.80 29.12
N LYS A 5 8.95 58.87 29.26
CA LYS A 5 7.70 59.04 28.51
C LYS A 5 7.91 59.18 27.00
N PHE A 6 9.00 59.81 26.58
CA PHE A 6 9.37 59.86 25.14
C PHE A 6 9.76 58.50 24.62
N THR A 7 10.54 57.73 25.37
CA THR A 7 10.88 56.34 24.98
C THR A 7 9.63 55.48 24.85
N GLN A 8 8.71 55.53 25.83
CA GLN A 8 7.45 54.83 25.76
C GLN A 8 6.57 55.23 24.56
N LEU A 9 6.53 56.55 24.24
CA LEU A 9 5.80 57.05 23.08
C LEU A 9 6.40 56.55 21.76
N ILE A 10 7.71 56.46 21.66
CA ILE A 10 8.43 55.94 20.49
C ILE A 10 8.11 54.44 20.33
N GLU A 11 8.18 53.65 21.42
CA GLU A 11 7.83 52.25 21.44
C GLU A 11 6.36 51.98 21.01
N LEU A 12 5.43 52.77 21.59
CA LEU A 12 4.00 52.69 21.24
C LEU A 12 3.75 53.06 19.78
N SER A 13 4.44 54.10 19.28
CA SER A 13 4.33 54.50 17.87
C SER A 13 4.86 53.41 16.94
N GLN A 14 6.01 52.81 17.29
CA GLN A 14 6.59 51.71 16.50
C GLN A 14 5.69 50.47 16.51
N ASN A 15 5.13 50.14 17.67
CA ASN A 15 4.17 49.02 17.78
C ASN A 15 2.90 49.26 16.95
N LYS A 16 2.40 50.52 16.95
CA LYS A 16 1.24 50.89 16.10
C LYS A 16 1.55 50.77 14.64
N ILE A 17 2.71 51.20 14.16
CA ILE A 17 3.15 51.09 12.79
C ILE A 17 3.26 49.59 12.40
N ASN A 18 3.86 48.78 13.26
CA ASN A 18 3.96 47.33 13.02
C ASN A 18 2.59 46.64 12.97
N LEU A 19 1.68 47.01 13.87
CA LEU A 19 0.30 46.46 13.84
C LEU A 19 -0.47 46.89 12.59
N GLN A 20 -0.34 48.12 12.14
CA GLN A 20 -0.95 48.55 10.86
C GLN A 20 -0.37 47.78 9.66
N ARG A 21 0.96 47.62 9.63
CA ARG A 21 1.66 46.85 8.59
C ARG A 21 1.20 45.42 8.58
N TYR A 22 1.13 44.74 9.71
CA TYR A 22 0.62 43.37 9.80
C TYR A 22 -0.86 43.27 9.44
N ALA A 23 -1.70 44.23 9.81
CA ALA A 23 -3.10 44.23 9.42
C ALA A 23 -3.28 44.35 7.90
N THR A 24 -2.47 45.17 7.24
CA THR A 24 -2.48 45.28 5.75
C THR A 24 -2.07 43.98 5.07
N ASN A 25 -1.16 43.23 5.69
CA ASN A 25 -0.64 41.98 5.12
C ASN A 25 -1.38 40.71 5.60
N LEU A 26 -2.41 40.85 6.44
CA LEU A 26 -3.15 39.73 7.04
C LEU A 26 -3.67 38.75 6.00
N GLN A 27 -4.22 39.27 4.91
CA GLN A 27 -4.75 38.43 3.83
C GLN A 27 -3.63 37.63 3.15
N GLY A 28 -2.44 38.21 2.97
CA GLY A 28 -1.27 37.54 2.47
C GLY A 28 -0.82 36.39 3.36
N PHE A 29 -0.74 36.63 4.68
CA PHE A 29 -0.40 35.58 5.66
C PHE A 29 -1.44 34.46 5.67
N GLN A 30 -2.74 34.78 5.66
CA GLN A 30 -3.80 33.77 5.61
C GLN A 30 -3.71 32.92 4.35
N SER A 31 -3.46 33.52 3.19
CA SER A 31 -3.28 32.81 1.93
C SER A 31 -2.09 31.84 2.00
N ARG A 32 -0.95 32.28 2.55
CA ARG A 32 0.23 31.41 2.73
C ARG A 32 -0.01 30.28 3.71
N GLN A 33 -0.68 30.58 4.82
CA GLN A 33 -1.05 29.56 5.80
C GLN A 33 -1.92 28.47 5.16
N GLU A 34 -2.89 28.86 4.35
CA GLU A 34 -3.76 27.90 3.69
C GLU A 34 -3.01 27.05 2.65
N GLN A 35 -2.14 27.67 1.84
CA GLN A 35 -1.29 26.95 0.89
C GLN A 35 -0.39 25.91 1.58
N ILE A 36 0.22 26.27 2.71
CA ILE A 36 1.06 25.34 3.49
C ILE A 36 0.20 24.23 4.09
N LYS A 37 -0.96 24.54 4.65
CA LYS A 37 -1.89 23.53 5.18
C LYS A 37 -2.32 22.53 4.12
N GLN A 38 -2.68 23.00 2.93
CA GLN A 38 -3.08 22.12 1.81
C GLN A 38 -1.92 21.21 1.38
N ALA A 39 -0.71 21.74 1.27
CA ALA A 39 0.47 20.96 0.94
C ALA A 39 0.76 19.86 1.98
N VAL A 40 0.62 20.19 3.26
CA VAL A 40 0.86 19.26 4.37
C VAL A 40 -0.28 18.24 4.52
N ALA A 41 -1.52 18.60 4.21
CA ALA A 41 -2.67 17.71 4.37
C ALA A 41 -2.48 16.37 3.64
N GLY A 42 -1.91 16.38 2.44
CA GLY A 42 -1.59 15.17 1.67
C GLY A 42 -0.53 14.25 2.32
N THR A 43 0.22 14.76 3.31
CA THR A 43 1.23 13.92 4.01
C THR A 43 0.63 13.10 5.15
N ILE A 44 -0.55 13.47 5.66
CA ILE A 44 -1.16 12.82 6.84
C ILE A 44 -1.42 11.32 6.60
N PRO A 45 -2.06 10.89 5.51
CA PRO A 45 -2.28 9.47 5.22
C PRO A 45 -0.97 8.69 5.13
N LEU A 46 0.07 9.30 4.52
CA LEU A 46 1.38 8.67 4.40
C LEU A 46 2.07 8.46 5.75
N VAL A 47 1.92 9.41 6.68
CA VAL A 47 2.43 9.27 8.05
C VAL A 47 1.69 8.16 8.79
N GLN A 48 0.37 8.02 8.60
CA GLN A 48 -0.43 6.95 9.17
C GLN A 48 0.03 5.59 8.62
N SER A 49 0.15 5.47 7.29
CA SER A 49 0.70 4.29 6.64
C SER A 49 2.09 3.93 7.16
N LEU A 50 2.99 4.90 7.25
CA LEU A 50 4.35 4.69 7.76
C LEU A 50 4.34 4.10 9.19
N ARG A 51 3.46 4.61 10.05
CA ARG A 51 3.28 4.08 11.41
C ARG A 51 2.76 2.64 11.40
N ALA A 52 1.77 2.34 10.56
CA ALA A 52 1.21 1.00 10.42
C ALA A 52 2.27 -0.01 9.95
N PHE A 53 3.08 0.34 8.95
CA PHE A 53 4.21 -0.48 8.50
C PHE A 53 5.25 -0.72 9.61
N ARG A 54 5.61 0.33 10.36
CA ARG A 54 6.56 0.23 11.49
C ARG A 54 6.03 -0.67 12.61
N GLN A 55 4.77 -0.55 12.97
CA GLN A 55 4.13 -1.39 13.99
C GLN A 55 4.17 -2.88 13.61
N ARG A 56 4.08 -3.18 12.32
CA ARG A 56 4.18 -4.55 11.77
C ARG A 56 5.64 -5.01 11.57
N GLY A 57 6.63 -4.16 11.78
CA GLY A 57 8.03 -4.50 11.57
C GLY A 57 8.40 -4.80 10.11
N ILE A 58 7.57 -4.34 9.15
CA ILE A 58 7.68 -4.75 7.75
C ILE A 58 8.79 -4.00 7.01
N ALA A 59 9.12 -2.77 7.39
CA ALA A 59 10.16 -2.01 6.73
C ALA A 59 10.81 -0.97 7.64
N ASN A 60 12.13 -0.88 7.58
CA ASN A 60 12.86 0.32 7.97
C ASN A 60 12.90 1.23 6.75
N PHE A 61 11.90 2.10 6.62
CA PHE A 61 11.98 3.19 5.64
C PHE A 61 13.07 4.13 6.13
N ALA A 62 14.23 4.07 5.50
CA ALA A 62 15.26 5.08 5.73
C ALA A 62 14.69 6.42 5.29
N LEU A 63 14.84 7.44 6.14
CA LEU A 63 14.57 8.82 5.74
C LEU A 63 15.40 9.06 4.49
N THR A 64 14.72 9.35 3.39
CA THR A 64 15.39 9.57 2.12
C THR A 64 16.20 10.87 2.22
N GLN A 65 17.25 11.00 1.43
CA GLN A 65 17.99 12.26 1.29
C GLN A 65 17.03 13.45 1.07
N LYS A 66 15.91 13.24 0.37
CA LYS A 66 14.86 14.23 0.15
C LYS A 66 14.18 14.72 1.43
N ALA A 67 14.02 13.86 2.44
CA ALA A 67 13.48 14.27 3.74
C ALA A 67 14.45 15.16 4.49
N ASP A 68 15.75 14.84 4.47
CA ASP A 68 16.79 15.66 5.08
C ASP A 68 16.92 17.01 4.38
N GLU A 69 16.84 17.03 3.06
CA GLU A 69 16.82 18.28 2.26
C GLU A 69 15.59 19.13 2.59
N LEU A 70 14.41 18.52 2.73
CA LEU A 70 13.19 19.21 3.12
C LEU A 70 13.29 19.78 4.55
N LEU A 71 13.84 19.04 5.50
CA LEU A 71 14.03 19.51 6.89
C LEU A 71 14.98 20.70 6.95
N LYS A 72 16.12 20.66 6.26
CA LYS A 72 17.05 21.78 6.16
C LYS A 72 16.39 23.01 5.54
N PHE A 73 15.59 22.77 4.52
CA PHE A 73 14.85 23.81 3.85
C PHE A 73 13.79 24.46 4.76
N ILE A 74 12.99 23.69 5.51
CA ILE A 74 12.02 24.20 6.48
C ILE A 74 12.73 25.06 7.54
N ALA A 75 13.88 24.59 8.03
CA ALA A 75 14.67 25.36 9.00
C ALA A 75 15.14 26.72 8.46
N ASN A 76 15.54 26.78 7.17
CA ASN A 76 15.91 28.03 6.53
C ASN A 76 14.70 28.97 6.38
N VAL A 77 13.55 28.45 5.95
CA VAL A 77 12.30 29.23 5.86
C VAL A 77 11.89 29.78 7.22
N GLU A 78 12.01 28.98 8.26
CA GLU A 78 11.73 29.42 9.64
C GLU A 78 12.67 30.56 10.08
N ALA A 79 13.96 30.48 9.73
CA ALA A 79 14.92 31.51 10.05
C ALA A 79 14.61 32.84 9.33
N GLU A 80 14.32 32.80 8.03
CA GLU A 80 13.93 33.96 7.24
C GLU A 80 12.63 34.58 7.76
N PHE A 81 11.63 33.76 8.07
CA PHE A 81 10.37 34.23 8.64
C PHE A 81 10.53 34.87 10.00
N LYS A 82 11.44 34.36 10.85
CA LYS A 82 11.76 34.99 12.13
C LYS A 82 12.47 36.33 12.00
N ALA A 83 13.31 36.48 10.99
CA ALA A 83 14.03 37.71 10.70
C ALA A 83 13.10 38.79 10.10
N ASP A 84 12.29 38.42 9.13
CA ASP A 84 11.27 39.27 8.49
C ASP A 84 10.01 38.45 8.17
N PRO A 85 8.93 38.56 8.98
CA PRO A 85 7.68 37.83 8.69
C PRO A 85 7.06 38.16 7.35
N GLU A 86 7.28 39.36 6.78
CA GLU A 86 6.73 39.74 5.50
C GLU A 86 7.43 39.06 4.30
N TRP A 87 8.64 38.55 4.52
CA TRP A 87 9.37 37.78 3.52
C TRP A 87 8.54 36.66 2.88
N ILE A 88 7.70 35.97 3.68
CA ILE A 88 6.89 34.84 3.20
C ILE A 88 5.72 35.27 2.30
N ILE A 89 5.30 36.56 2.40
CA ILE A 89 4.20 37.11 1.58
C ILE A 89 4.69 37.39 0.16
N ASP A 90 5.97 37.70 -0.02
CA ASP A 90 6.56 37.94 -1.32
C ASP A 90 6.43 36.68 -2.21
N ASN A 91 5.74 36.85 -3.33
CA ASN A 91 5.52 35.78 -4.28
C ASN A 91 6.83 35.27 -4.90
N GLU A 92 7.81 36.12 -5.13
CA GLU A 92 9.09 35.69 -5.66
C GLU A 92 9.83 34.79 -4.67
N ASN A 93 9.87 35.19 -3.40
CA ASN A 93 10.50 34.40 -2.36
C ASN A 93 9.78 33.08 -2.17
N PHE A 94 8.46 33.09 -2.04
CA PHE A 94 7.67 31.87 -1.84
C PHE A 94 7.74 30.92 -3.05
N ASN A 95 7.73 31.45 -4.29
CA ASN A 95 7.85 30.64 -5.50
C ASN A 95 9.26 30.07 -5.68
N LYS A 96 10.33 30.83 -5.35
CA LYS A 96 11.72 30.32 -5.36
C LYS A 96 11.90 29.14 -4.42
N ILE A 97 11.15 29.11 -3.34
CA ILE A 97 11.13 28.03 -2.36
C ILE A 97 10.64 26.73 -2.98
N ASN A 98 9.69 26.81 -3.87
CA ASN A 98 9.05 25.66 -4.49
C ASN A 98 8.58 24.59 -3.46
N PHE A 99 7.96 25.08 -2.36
CA PHE A 99 7.60 24.27 -1.20
C PHE A 99 6.70 23.10 -1.59
N ASN A 100 5.66 23.35 -2.38
CA ASN A 100 4.75 22.33 -2.85
C ASN A 100 5.48 21.22 -3.61
N PHE A 101 6.34 21.60 -4.54
CA PHE A 101 7.12 20.63 -5.33
C PHE A 101 8.02 19.75 -4.45
N ARG A 102 8.65 20.31 -3.42
CA ARG A 102 9.51 19.54 -2.50
C ARG A 102 8.69 18.54 -1.66
N ILE A 103 7.51 18.96 -1.17
CA ILE A 103 6.59 18.06 -0.46
C ILE A 103 6.08 16.96 -1.39
N GLU A 104 5.61 17.29 -2.58
CA GLU A 104 5.16 16.32 -3.57
C GLU A 104 6.24 15.28 -3.93
N GLN A 105 7.48 15.74 -4.09
CA GLN A 105 8.62 14.85 -4.34
C GLN A 105 8.87 13.87 -3.19
N LEU A 106 8.73 14.32 -1.95
CA LEU A 106 8.86 13.47 -0.78
C LEU A 106 7.67 12.50 -0.68
N GLN A 107 6.45 12.99 -0.86
CA GLN A 107 5.23 12.17 -0.85
C GLN A 107 5.33 11.04 -1.86
N LYS A 108 5.66 11.36 -3.11
CA LYS A 108 5.84 10.37 -4.17
C LYS A 108 6.91 9.33 -3.83
N ALA A 109 8.05 9.77 -3.31
CA ALA A 109 9.12 8.85 -2.93
C ALA A 109 8.70 7.89 -1.79
N LEU A 110 7.91 8.37 -0.82
CA LEU A 110 7.36 7.55 0.25
C LEU A 110 6.29 6.59 -0.26
N GLU A 111 5.36 7.06 -1.09
CA GLU A 111 4.34 6.23 -1.72
C GLU A 111 4.95 5.08 -2.53
N ASP A 112 5.97 5.36 -3.35
CA ASP A 112 6.66 4.35 -4.14
C ASP A 112 7.31 3.28 -3.25
N GLN A 113 7.99 3.69 -2.18
CA GLN A 113 8.62 2.75 -1.24
C GLN A 113 7.58 1.90 -0.48
N MET A 114 6.51 2.53 0.02
CA MET A 114 5.45 1.82 0.74
C MET A 114 4.67 0.88 -0.17
N SER A 115 4.38 1.29 -1.41
CA SER A 115 3.74 0.44 -2.41
C SER A 115 4.58 -0.79 -2.75
N GLN A 116 5.90 -0.61 -2.89
CA GLN A 116 6.82 -1.73 -3.11
C GLN A 116 6.89 -2.66 -1.88
N ALA A 117 6.98 -2.09 -0.67
CA ALA A 117 6.99 -2.87 0.56
C ALA A 117 5.68 -3.66 0.74
N TRP A 118 4.53 -3.03 0.45
CA TRP A 118 3.22 -3.67 0.49
C TRP A 118 3.10 -4.81 -0.51
N ARG A 119 3.55 -4.61 -1.74
CA ARG A 119 3.58 -5.66 -2.77
C ARG A 119 4.46 -6.84 -2.35
N ARG A 120 5.63 -6.57 -1.77
CA ARG A 120 6.52 -7.62 -1.25
C ARG A 120 5.85 -8.40 -0.12
N TYR A 121 5.25 -7.71 0.84
CA TYR A 121 4.54 -8.32 1.96
C TYR A 121 3.47 -9.29 1.47
N ARG A 122 2.58 -8.85 0.59
CA ARG A 122 1.52 -9.71 0.03
C ARG A 122 2.09 -10.91 -0.72
N ASN A 123 3.11 -10.70 -1.55
CA ASN A 123 3.70 -11.79 -2.34
C ASN A 123 4.47 -12.80 -1.49
N GLN A 124 5.10 -12.38 -0.40
CA GLN A 124 5.86 -13.26 0.49
C GLN A 124 4.94 -14.11 1.37
N ASN A 125 3.82 -13.55 1.81
CA ASN A 125 2.90 -14.25 2.72
C ASN A 125 1.83 -15.07 1.98
N ARG A 126 1.59 -14.77 0.70
CA ARG A 126 0.65 -15.51 -0.12
C ARG A 126 1.21 -16.89 -0.49
N PRO A 127 0.43 -17.98 -0.35
CA PRO A 127 0.83 -19.30 -0.82
C PRO A 127 1.05 -19.28 -2.33
N ARG A 128 2.02 -20.08 -2.79
CA ARG A 128 2.28 -20.27 -4.22
C ARG A 128 1.25 -21.22 -4.79
N THR A 129 0.28 -20.69 -5.49
CA THR A 129 -0.73 -21.49 -6.19
C THR A 129 -0.24 -21.89 -7.57
N ASN A 130 -0.49 -23.14 -7.95
CA ASN A 130 -0.16 -23.63 -9.29
C ASN A 130 -1.40 -23.54 -10.19
N ASN A 131 -1.38 -22.64 -11.17
CA ASN A 131 -2.51 -22.42 -12.08
C ASN A 131 -2.81 -23.64 -12.97
N GLU A 132 -1.81 -24.45 -13.32
CA GLU A 132 -2.04 -25.66 -14.13
C GLU A 132 -2.86 -26.68 -13.31
N ILE A 133 -2.48 -26.89 -12.05
CA ILE A 133 -3.21 -27.76 -11.13
C ILE A 133 -4.64 -27.24 -10.94
N LEU A 134 -4.81 -25.95 -10.68
CA LEU A 134 -6.13 -25.35 -10.54
C LEU A 134 -7.00 -25.55 -11.79
N ASN A 135 -6.44 -25.37 -12.98
CA ASN A 135 -7.16 -25.57 -14.23
C ASN A 135 -7.59 -27.03 -14.46
N LEU A 136 -6.80 -27.99 -13.98
CA LEU A 136 -7.15 -29.41 -14.04
C LEU A 136 -8.25 -29.76 -13.03
N LEU A 137 -8.10 -29.31 -11.79
CA LEU A 137 -9.06 -29.56 -10.72
C LEU A 137 -10.41 -28.87 -10.94
N ASP A 138 -10.42 -27.71 -11.61
CA ASP A 138 -11.67 -27.00 -11.98
C ASP A 138 -12.59 -27.83 -12.89
N LYS A 139 -12.03 -28.78 -13.64
CA LYS A 139 -12.80 -29.71 -14.49
C LYS A 139 -13.45 -30.84 -13.71
N VAL A 140 -13.07 -31.01 -12.46
CA VAL A 140 -13.61 -32.02 -11.54
C VAL A 140 -14.67 -31.39 -10.66
N SER A 141 -15.92 -31.85 -10.77
CA SER A 141 -17.06 -31.21 -10.09
C SER A 141 -16.88 -31.06 -8.58
N ALA A 142 -16.24 -32.06 -7.93
CA ALA A 142 -15.98 -32.04 -6.48
C ALA A 142 -15.06 -30.89 -6.04
N PHE A 143 -14.12 -30.45 -6.89
CA PHE A 143 -13.16 -29.40 -6.55
C PHE A 143 -13.52 -28.00 -7.11
N LYS A 144 -14.48 -27.95 -8.01
CA LYS A 144 -14.82 -26.72 -8.74
C LYS A 144 -15.09 -25.53 -7.81
N HIS A 145 -15.83 -25.75 -6.73
CA HIS A 145 -16.18 -24.71 -5.77
C HIS A 145 -14.92 -24.17 -5.05
N THR A 146 -14.07 -25.07 -4.56
CA THR A 146 -12.83 -24.70 -3.85
C THR A 146 -11.85 -24.01 -4.77
N VAL A 147 -11.71 -24.46 -6.02
CA VAL A 147 -10.88 -23.81 -7.02
C VAL A 147 -11.34 -22.38 -7.32
N GLN A 148 -12.65 -22.18 -7.43
CA GLN A 148 -13.21 -20.84 -7.63
C GLN A 148 -12.97 -19.93 -6.42
N GLN A 149 -13.10 -20.45 -5.19
CA GLN A 149 -12.76 -19.71 -3.98
C GLN A 149 -11.29 -19.30 -3.95
N ILE A 150 -10.37 -20.22 -4.27
CA ILE A 150 -8.92 -19.93 -4.36
C ILE A 150 -8.65 -18.81 -5.36
N ARG A 151 -9.23 -18.88 -6.56
CA ARG A 151 -9.06 -17.84 -7.58
C ARG A 151 -9.59 -16.47 -7.11
N THR A 152 -10.76 -16.47 -6.47
CA THR A 152 -11.36 -15.23 -5.95
C THR A 152 -10.50 -14.63 -4.87
N LEU A 153 -10.04 -15.41 -3.89
CA LEU A 153 -9.17 -14.95 -2.81
C LEU A 153 -7.82 -14.45 -3.34
N ASP A 154 -7.21 -15.18 -4.29
CA ASP A 154 -5.96 -14.77 -4.92
C ASP A 154 -6.10 -13.44 -5.66
N LEU A 155 -7.22 -13.25 -6.37
CA LEU A 155 -7.53 -11.99 -7.05
C LEU A 155 -7.72 -10.84 -6.04
N GLN A 156 -8.51 -11.04 -4.98
CA GLN A 156 -8.72 -10.04 -3.94
C GLN A 156 -7.41 -9.61 -3.27
N ILE A 157 -6.51 -10.56 -2.97
CA ILE A 157 -5.19 -10.24 -2.42
C ILE A 157 -4.35 -9.43 -3.42
N ARG A 158 -4.39 -9.77 -4.70
CA ARG A 158 -3.65 -9.03 -5.74
C ARG A 158 -4.18 -7.62 -5.95
N GLU A 159 -5.49 -7.44 -5.88
CA GLU A 159 -6.17 -6.16 -6.09
C GLU A 159 -6.15 -5.25 -4.86
N SER A 160 -5.72 -5.76 -3.70
CA SER A 160 -5.50 -4.94 -2.49
C SER A 160 -4.29 -4.01 -2.67
N ASN A 161 -4.36 -3.09 -3.65
CA ASN A 161 -3.24 -2.24 -4.04
C ASN A 161 -3.10 -0.98 -3.18
N SER A 162 -4.16 -0.57 -2.47
CA SER A 162 -4.11 0.59 -1.57
C SER A 162 -3.08 0.38 -0.48
N ILE A 163 -2.25 1.38 -0.25
CA ILE A 163 -1.27 1.37 0.83
C ILE A 163 -2.04 1.33 2.15
N PRO A 164 -1.76 0.37 3.05
CA PRO A 164 -2.47 0.27 4.32
C PRO A 164 -2.17 1.48 5.21
N GLU A 165 -3.23 2.09 5.74
CA GLU A 165 -3.15 3.25 6.64
C GLU A 165 -3.26 2.85 8.11
N SER A 166 -3.69 1.62 8.38
CA SER A 166 -3.92 1.09 9.73
C SER A 166 -3.50 -0.37 9.87
N SER A 167 -3.38 -0.84 11.11
CA SER A 167 -3.18 -2.27 11.39
C SER A 167 -4.35 -3.13 10.90
N GLU A 168 -5.56 -2.59 10.89
CA GLU A 168 -6.76 -3.29 10.41
C GLU A 168 -6.68 -3.62 8.92
N ASP A 169 -6.05 -2.75 8.11
CA ASP A 169 -5.89 -3.00 6.67
C ASP A 169 -4.93 -4.17 6.42
N PHE A 170 -3.88 -4.28 7.23
CA PHE A 170 -3.01 -5.46 7.21
C PHE A 170 -3.78 -6.73 7.61
N GLU A 171 -4.56 -6.68 8.68
CA GLU A 171 -5.34 -7.81 9.17
C GLU A 171 -6.41 -8.28 8.18
N LYS A 172 -6.99 -7.37 7.39
CA LYS A 172 -7.91 -7.75 6.30
C LYS A 172 -7.21 -8.64 5.28
N VAL A 173 -6.01 -8.24 4.84
CA VAL A 173 -5.25 -9.01 3.86
C VAL A 173 -4.69 -10.29 4.47
N ASP A 174 -4.23 -10.26 5.72
CA ASP A 174 -3.76 -11.46 6.43
C ASP A 174 -4.87 -12.52 6.52
N ARG A 175 -6.11 -12.10 6.80
CA ARG A 175 -7.28 -13.01 6.78
C ARG A 175 -7.54 -13.62 5.41
N LEU A 176 -7.42 -12.84 4.33
CA LEU A 176 -7.55 -13.35 2.97
C LEU A 176 -6.45 -14.37 2.64
N ILE A 177 -5.22 -14.08 3.05
CA ILE A 177 -4.06 -14.95 2.87
C ILE A 177 -4.27 -16.27 3.63
N GLU A 178 -4.73 -16.21 4.87
CA GLU A 178 -5.00 -17.40 5.68
C GLU A 178 -6.14 -18.23 5.10
N GLN A 179 -7.23 -17.60 4.65
CA GLN A 179 -8.32 -18.30 3.97
C GLN A 179 -7.84 -18.97 2.67
N LEU A 180 -7.01 -18.27 1.88
CA LEU A 180 -6.41 -18.82 0.67
C LEU A 180 -5.56 -20.05 0.99
N LYS A 181 -4.75 -19.98 2.05
CA LYS A 181 -3.92 -21.07 2.52
C LYS A 181 -4.77 -22.27 2.93
N GLN A 182 -5.81 -22.06 3.75
CA GLN A 182 -6.72 -23.11 4.17
C GLN A 182 -7.41 -23.79 2.99
N CYS A 183 -7.86 -23.01 2.00
CA CYS A 183 -8.45 -23.58 0.78
C CYS A 183 -7.42 -24.38 -0.04
N TRP A 184 -6.17 -23.89 -0.14
CA TRP A 184 -5.10 -24.57 -0.86
C TRP A 184 -4.68 -25.87 -0.19
N ASP A 185 -4.44 -25.83 1.12
CA ASP A 185 -4.08 -26.99 1.92
C ASP A 185 -5.21 -28.04 1.91
N GLY A 186 -6.47 -27.60 1.94
CA GLY A 186 -7.65 -28.47 1.84
C GLY A 186 -7.79 -29.19 0.50
N LEU A 187 -7.21 -28.65 -0.58
CA LEU A 187 -7.13 -29.35 -1.86
C LEU A 187 -6.07 -30.44 -1.89
N ASN A 188 -5.12 -30.45 -0.94
CA ASN A 188 -3.88 -31.26 -1.00
C ASN A 188 -3.20 -31.15 -2.39
N ALA A 189 -3.24 -29.96 -2.97
CA ALA A 189 -2.83 -29.74 -4.35
C ALA A 189 -1.34 -30.01 -4.58
N ASP A 190 -0.52 -29.80 -3.54
CA ASP A 190 0.93 -30.06 -3.58
C ASP A 190 1.25 -31.56 -3.45
N GLU A 191 0.28 -32.37 -2.99
CA GLU A 191 0.39 -33.83 -2.86
C GLU A 191 -0.21 -34.59 -4.04
N VAL A 192 -0.69 -33.90 -5.08
CA VAL A 192 -1.25 -34.58 -6.26
C VAL A 192 -0.12 -35.28 -7.04
N PRO A 193 -0.09 -36.61 -7.11
CA PRO A 193 0.96 -37.31 -7.81
C PRO A 193 1.02 -36.94 -9.31
N GLU A 194 2.21 -36.93 -9.87
CA GLU A 194 2.38 -36.57 -11.29
C GLU A 194 1.60 -37.52 -12.23
N ALA A 195 1.48 -38.76 -11.86
CA ALA A 195 0.64 -39.75 -12.61
C ALA A 195 -0.83 -39.30 -12.65
N VAL A 196 -1.35 -38.76 -11.54
CA VAL A 196 -2.71 -38.21 -11.46
C VAL A 196 -2.84 -36.96 -12.32
N LEU A 197 -1.90 -36.03 -12.23
CA LEU A 197 -1.88 -34.78 -13.05
C LEU A 197 -1.87 -35.17 -14.54
N ARG A 198 -1.05 -36.12 -14.93
CA ARG A 198 -1.01 -36.63 -16.30
C ARG A 198 -2.35 -37.24 -16.73
N PHE A 199 -2.94 -38.09 -15.89
CA PHE A 199 -4.26 -38.67 -16.13
C PHE A 199 -5.33 -37.59 -16.30
N LEU A 200 -5.43 -36.65 -15.37
CA LEU A 200 -6.41 -35.55 -15.40
C LEU A 200 -6.23 -34.64 -16.63
N ARG A 201 -4.98 -34.37 -17.03
CA ARG A 201 -4.68 -33.55 -18.22
C ARG A 201 -5.21 -34.23 -19.50
N VAL A 202 -4.96 -35.53 -19.68
CA VAL A 202 -5.43 -36.29 -20.85
C VAL A 202 -6.94 -36.46 -20.80
N ALA A 203 -7.49 -36.87 -19.65
CA ALA A 203 -8.93 -37.06 -19.46
C ALA A 203 -9.76 -35.80 -19.74
N ALA A 204 -9.20 -34.64 -19.39
CA ALA A 204 -9.88 -33.36 -19.56
C ALA A 204 -9.94 -32.86 -21.02
N ASN A 205 -9.05 -33.32 -21.89
CA ASN A 205 -8.95 -32.84 -23.28
C ASN A 205 -9.50 -33.88 -24.30
N GLU A 206 -8.96 -35.07 -24.29
CA GLU A 206 -9.22 -36.08 -25.34
C GLU A 206 -9.87 -37.35 -24.81
N GLY A 207 -9.97 -37.47 -23.49
CA GLY A 207 -10.32 -38.71 -22.81
C GLY A 207 -9.07 -39.55 -22.53
N ALA A 208 -8.97 -40.08 -21.31
CA ALA A 208 -7.84 -40.92 -20.92
C ALA A 208 -8.09 -42.38 -21.23
N THR A 209 -7.06 -43.07 -21.75
CA THR A 209 -7.10 -44.53 -21.91
C THR A 209 -7.03 -45.24 -20.56
N LEU A 210 -7.58 -46.47 -20.47
CA LEU A 210 -7.53 -47.29 -19.25
C LEU A 210 -6.09 -47.56 -18.79
N GLY A 211 -5.10 -47.55 -19.70
CA GLY A 211 -3.68 -47.70 -19.37
C GLY A 211 -3.11 -46.57 -18.51
N LEU A 212 -3.71 -45.37 -18.53
CA LEU A 212 -3.33 -44.26 -17.65
C LEU A 212 -3.97 -44.35 -16.28
N LEU A 213 -4.94 -45.22 -16.07
CA LEU A 213 -5.60 -45.44 -14.79
C LEU A 213 -4.79 -46.44 -13.93
N THR A 214 -3.57 -46.04 -13.58
CA THR A 214 -2.65 -46.81 -12.72
C THR A 214 -3.24 -47.05 -11.33
N PRO A 215 -2.72 -48.01 -10.53
CA PRO A 215 -3.15 -48.19 -9.14
C PRO A 215 -3.05 -46.89 -8.31
N GLU A 216 -1.96 -46.14 -8.46
CA GLU A 216 -1.75 -44.86 -7.80
C GLU A 216 -2.84 -43.84 -8.15
N VAL A 217 -3.22 -43.75 -9.43
CA VAL A 217 -4.30 -42.87 -9.90
C VAL A 217 -5.65 -43.36 -9.35
N LYS A 218 -5.91 -44.65 -9.32
CA LYS A 218 -7.13 -45.22 -8.75
C LYS A 218 -7.24 -44.91 -7.25
N ASP A 219 -6.17 -45.13 -6.50
CA ASP A 219 -6.14 -44.91 -5.05
C ASP A 219 -6.36 -43.43 -4.73
N TRP A 220 -5.73 -42.54 -5.49
CA TRP A 220 -5.94 -41.10 -5.34
C TRP A 220 -7.39 -40.70 -5.65
N LEU A 221 -7.95 -41.19 -6.77
CA LEU A 221 -9.34 -40.92 -7.13
C LEU A 221 -10.32 -41.49 -6.12
N ALA A 222 -10.04 -42.68 -5.55
CA ALA A 222 -10.84 -43.27 -4.48
C ALA A 222 -10.81 -42.41 -3.19
N LYS A 223 -9.61 -42.01 -2.78
CA LYS A 223 -9.40 -41.16 -1.61
C LYS A 223 -10.21 -39.85 -1.66
N HIS A 224 -10.38 -39.33 -2.88
CA HIS A 224 -11.11 -38.08 -3.12
C HIS A 224 -12.57 -38.29 -3.61
N GLY A 225 -13.09 -39.52 -3.56
CA GLY A 225 -14.47 -39.83 -3.95
C GLY A 225 -14.78 -39.59 -5.44
N LEU A 226 -13.76 -39.66 -6.31
CA LEU A 226 -13.87 -39.32 -7.71
C LEU A 226 -14.04 -40.51 -8.65
N ILE A 227 -13.94 -41.73 -8.15
CA ILE A 227 -14.09 -42.96 -8.97
C ILE A 227 -15.45 -43.00 -9.63
N ASP A 228 -16.51 -42.70 -8.90
CA ASP A 228 -17.88 -42.75 -9.39
C ASP A 228 -18.19 -41.62 -10.42
N SER A 229 -17.33 -40.64 -10.51
CA SER A 229 -17.42 -39.53 -11.48
C SER A 229 -16.80 -39.92 -12.84
N LEU A 230 -16.04 -41.01 -12.92
CA LEU A 230 -15.42 -41.45 -14.12
C LEU A 230 -16.45 -42.14 -15.03
N ARG A 231 -16.47 -41.72 -16.29
CA ARG A 231 -17.26 -42.38 -17.32
C ARG A 231 -16.32 -43.00 -18.35
N ILE A 232 -16.47 -44.31 -18.58
CA ILE A 232 -15.74 -45.05 -19.61
C ILE A 232 -16.53 -44.92 -20.90
N ARG A 233 -15.87 -44.48 -21.95
CA ARG A 233 -16.42 -44.42 -23.30
C ARG A 233 -15.64 -45.39 -24.17
N LEU A 234 -16.33 -46.34 -24.79
CA LEU A 234 -15.76 -47.21 -25.83
C LEU A 234 -15.75 -46.39 -27.13
N THR A 235 -14.57 -46.23 -27.71
CA THR A 235 -14.36 -45.56 -29.01
C THR A 235 -14.02 -46.60 -30.06
#